data_3080d12252c1dbecde58f1d71f700719
#
_entry.id   3080d12252c1dbecde58f1d71f700719
#
_cell.length_a   1.000
_cell.length_b   1.000
_cell.length_c   1.000
_cell.angle_alpha   90.00
_cell.angle_beta   90.00
_cell.angle_gamma   90.00
#
_symmetry.space_group_name_H-M   'P 1'
#
loop_
_entity.id
_entity.type
_entity.pdbx_description
1 polymer ?
#
loop_
_entity_poly.entity_id
_entity_poly.type
_entity_poly.pdbx_seq_one_letter_code
_entity_poly.pdbx_strand_id
1 'polypeptide(L)'
;MIIVSWDVGVKNLAYCVLEYQANSDKQPVIKILDWDVINLIEDQIMDLSCCGELKCKKGDDVSQHCDKKASYYLCTPTKSKPYGFCRTHLSQSCKYWSDAQTNRLFKETNSANASANTCQYIHKNNNVCNKISKRYYVDNNNNNKDNKIYYCQTHYKTALGKKIKQYSPILIKNIIVQKYPTSQLQLTLVKKLDELAKHFADLGVEQIIIENQPSHKNPKMKSISNTLFDYFMIRGYIDKIHNLNINLVRFMCPSNKLKVNNDNTLQVFKASNNDEKQKYKLTKALSVQYTKQLLADDEEHLEYLDIFKNKQDDICDAYLQGRYYLEFILNKKPTVKSKTSNVKSGSKSTRSVNNKPRIISL
;
A
#
# COMPACT_ATOMS: atom_id res chain seq x y z
N MET A 1 15.47 -24.25 -4.72
CA MET A 1 14.04 -23.95 -4.89
C MET A 1 13.74 -22.60 -4.28
N ILE A 2 13.08 -21.72 -5.03
CA ILE A 2 12.76 -20.37 -4.57
C ILE A 2 11.25 -20.18 -4.55
N ILE A 3 10.74 -19.68 -3.42
CA ILE A 3 9.30 -19.44 -3.21
C ILE A 3 9.04 -17.97 -2.88
N VAL A 4 7.84 -17.46 -3.17
CA VAL A 4 7.32 -16.22 -2.61
C VAL A 4 6.15 -16.52 -1.69
N SER A 5 6.22 -16.04 -0.47
CA SER A 5 5.14 -16.12 0.52
C SER A 5 4.47 -14.76 0.72
N TRP A 6 3.13 -14.74 0.72
CA TRP A 6 2.30 -13.54 0.75
C TRP A 6 1.41 -13.48 1.98
N ASP A 7 1.57 -12.44 2.80
CA ASP A 7 0.58 -12.04 3.81
C ASP A 7 -0.39 -11.03 3.20
N VAL A 8 -1.69 -11.32 3.23
CA VAL A 8 -2.69 -10.56 2.44
C VAL A 8 -3.45 -9.58 3.31
N GLY A 9 -3.26 -8.29 3.03
CA GLY A 9 -4.02 -7.20 3.60
C GLY A 9 -4.81 -6.42 2.54
N VAL A 10 -5.81 -5.62 2.96
CA VAL A 10 -6.59 -4.78 2.03
C VAL A 10 -5.79 -3.58 1.54
N LYS A 11 -4.99 -2.99 2.41
CA LYS A 11 -4.16 -1.81 2.10
C LYS A 11 -2.73 -2.19 1.82
N ASN A 12 -2.18 -3.04 2.66
CA ASN A 12 -0.80 -3.49 2.59
C ASN A 12 -0.79 -4.98 2.27
N LEU A 13 0.06 -5.36 1.36
CA LEU A 13 0.31 -6.72 0.94
C LEU A 13 1.80 -6.97 1.14
N ALA A 14 2.15 -7.81 2.12
CA ALA A 14 3.55 -8.13 2.38
C ALA A 14 3.96 -9.41 1.64
N TYR A 15 5.20 -9.45 1.18
CA TYR A 15 5.78 -10.65 0.60
C TYR A 15 7.19 -10.92 1.14
N CYS A 16 7.59 -12.18 1.07
CA CYS A 16 8.94 -12.63 1.36
C CYS A 16 9.36 -13.68 0.34
N VAL A 17 10.49 -13.45 -0.34
CA VAL A 17 11.12 -14.39 -1.27
C VAL A 17 12.14 -15.20 -0.49
N LEU A 18 11.97 -16.52 -0.48
CA LEU A 18 12.81 -17.45 0.27
C LEU A 18 13.48 -18.46 -0.65
N GLU A 19 14.78 -18.60 -0.52
CA GLU A 19 15.54 -19.69 -1.11
C GLU A 19 15.66 -20.84 -0.10
N TYR A 20 15.31 -22.05 -0.56
CA TYR A 20 15.48 -23.28 0.18
C TYR A 20 16.57 -24.15 -0.45
N GLN A 21 17.58 -24.44 0.33
CA GLN A 21 18.69 -25.35 -0.03
C GLN A 21 18.62 -26.59 0.86
N ALA A 22 18.23 -27.73 0.26
CA ALA A 22 18.26 -29.00 0.97
C ALA A 22 19.72 -29.39 1.25
N ASN A 23 20.01 -29.80 2.49
CA ASN A 23 21.30 -30.34 2.87
C ASN A 23 21.07 -31.77 3.37
N SER A 24 21.77 -32.75 2.76
CA SER A 24 21.59 -34.17 3.10
C SER A 24 22.02 -34.48 4.54
N ASP A 25 23.03 -33.77 5.06
CA ASP A 25 23.71 -34.10 6.31
C ASP A 25 23.48 -33.09 7.45
N LYS A 26 22.79 -31.97 7.15
CA LYS A 26 22.51 -30.87 8.08
C LYS A 26 21.08 -30.38 7.93
N GLN A 27 20.67 -29.52 8.83
CA GLN A 27 19.40 -28.82 8.66
C GLN A 27 19.39 -28.01 7.35
N PRO A 28 18.25 -27.93 6.63
CA PRO A 28 18.15 -27.16 5.40
C PRO A 28 18.42 -25.69 5.67
N VAL A 29 19.10 -25.04 4.73
CA VAL A 29 19.35 -23.61 4.79
C VAL A 29 18.22 -22.87 4.10
N ILE A 30 17.63 -21.89 4.81
CA ILE A 30 16.61 -21.00 4.28
C ILE A 30 17.14 -19.58 4.31
N LYS A 31 17.24 -18.93 3.15
CA LYS A 31 17.72 -17.54 3.01
C LYS A 31 16.58 -16.64 2.52
N ILE A 32 16.55 -15.42 3.02
CA ILE A 32 15.72 -14.35 2.48
C ILE A 32 16.47 -13.77 1.26
N LEU A 33 15.82 -13.71 0.11
CA LEU A 33 16.35 -13.06 -1.09
C LEU A 33 15.77 -11.65 -1.29
N ASP A 34 14.52 -11.46 -0.86
CA ASP A 34 13.81 -10.19 -0.93
C ASP A 34 12.58 -10.23 -0.03
N TRP A 35 12.21 -9.13 0.58
CA TRP A 35 10.93 -8.96 1.26
C TRP A 35 10.53 -7.49 1.30
N ASP A 36 9.23 -7.22 1.15
CA ASP A 36 8.71 -5.85 1.14
C ASP A 36 7.21 -5.80 1.39
N VAL A 37 6.68 -4.59 1.49
CA VAL A 37 5.25 -4.30 1.67
C VAL A 37 4.73 -3.43 0.54
N ILE A 38 3.83 -3.98 -0.27
CA ILE A 38 3.13 -3.26 -1.33
C ILE A 38 1.92 -2.52 -0.75
N ASN A 39 1.86 -1.22 -0.94
CA ASN A 39 0.70 -0.42 -0.56
C ASN A 39 -0.25 -0.28 -1.77
N LEU A 40 -1.45 -0.87 -1.67
CA LEU A 40 -2.44 -0.88 -2.76
C LEU A 40 -3.19 0.44 -2.96
N ILE A 41 -2.97 1.44 -2.10
CA ILE A 41 -3.62 2.76 -2.17
C ILE A 41 -2.63 3.92 -2.05
N GLU A 42 -1.34 3.64 -2.29
CA GLU A 42 -0.24 4.60 -2.11
C GLU A 42 -0.38 5.82 -3.01
N ASP A 43 -0.73 5.61 -4.28
CA ASP A 43 -0.85 6.67 -5.29
C ASP A 43 -1.92 7.72 -4.97
N GLN A 44 -2.77 7.47 -3.95
CA GLN A 44 -3.86 8.36 -3.54
C GLN A 44 -3.65 8.96 -2.15
N ILE A 45 -2.61 8.58 -1.44
CA ILE A 45 -2.28 9.12 -0.12
C ILE A 45 -1.07 10.03 -0.27
N MET A 46 -1.31 11.35 -0.16
CA MET A 46 -0.20 12.28 0.02
C MET A 46 0.42 12.04 1.39
N ASP A 47 1.56 11.39 1.43
CA ASP A 47 2.37 11.27 2.65
C ASP A 47 3.27 12.49 2.75
N LEU A 48 2.75 13.54 3.37
CA LEU A 48 3.41 14.82 3.53
C LEU A 48 3.70 15.06 5.00
N SER A 49 4.91 15.48 5.28
CA SER A 49 5.27 16.05 6.58
C SER A 49 4.89 17.53 6.66
N CYS A 50 4.64 17.98 7.88
CA CYS A 50 4.29 19.38 8.14
C CYS A 50 5.53 20.27 8.02
N CYS A 51 5.50 21.23 7.09
CA CYS A 51 6.55 22.25 6.94
C CYS A 51 6.38 23.45 7.88
N GLY A 52 5.42 23.43 8.78
CA GLY A 52 5.25 24.52 9.76
C GLY A 52 6.43 24.62 10.70
N GLU A 53 6.81 25.87 11.01
CA GLU A 53 7.92 26.18 11.92
C GLU A 53 7.46 26.08 13.38
N LEU A 54 8.26 25.41 14.20
CA LEU A 54 8.09 25.40 15.65
C LEU A 54 8.57 26.73 16.23
N LYS A 55 7.96 27.18 17.33
CA LYS A 55 8.44 28.35 18.07
C LYS A 55 9.80 28.04 18.67
N CYS A 56 10.84 28.80 18.26
CA CYS A 56 12.17 28.69 18.85
C CYS A 56 12.10 29.02 20.33
N LYS A 57 12.81 28.28 21.17
CA LYS A 57 13.13 28.70 22.54
C LYS A 57 14.11 29.86 22.46
N LYS A 58 14.04 30.80 23.41
CA LYS A 58 14.99 31.92 23.49
C LYS A 58 16.43 31.33 23.52
N GLY A 59 17.20 31.57 22.45
CA GLY A 59 18.59 31.15 22.31
C GLY A 59 18.88 30.16 21.15
N ASP A 60 17.84 29.64 20.46
CA ASP A 60 18.04 28.77 19.29
C ASP A 60 17.98 29.60 18.00
N ASP A 61 19.07 29.65 17.25
CA ASP A 61 19.16 30.36 15.97
C ASP A 61 18.58 29.58 14.77
N VAL A 62 18.14 28.33 14.95
CA VAL A 62 17.65 27.49 13.87
C VAL A 62 16.17 27.18 14.05
N SER A 63 15.33 27.60 13.09
CA SER A 63 13.94 27.23 13.04
C SER A 63 13.79 25.73 12.79
N GLN A 64 13.26 24.99 13.76
CA GLN A 64 12.96 23.57 13.59
C GLN A 64 11.59 23.40 12.92
N HIS A 65 11.51 22.49 11.96
CA HIS A 65 10.24 22.10 11.35
C HIS A 65 9.47 21.11 12.23
N CYS A 66 8.14 21.14 12.06
CA CYS A 66 7.23 20.35 12.90
C CYS A 66 7.30 18.84 12.62
N ASP A 67 7.60 18.42 11.39
CA ASP A 67 7.70 17.05 10.87
C ASP A 67 6.53 16.08 11.19
N LYS A 68 5.48 16.57 11.87
CA LYS A 68 4.26 15.78 12.07
C LYS A 68 3.60 15.48 10.72
N LYS A 69 2.90 14.37 10.63
CA LYS A 69 2.09 14.05 9.45
C LYS A 69 1.13 15.20 9.13
N ALA A 70 1.11 15.63 7.87
CA ALA A 70 0.25 16.70 7.41
C ALA A 70 -1.22 16.27 7.40
N SER A 71 -2.12 17.19 7.75
CA SER A 71 -3.57 17.03 7.60
C SER A 71 -4.11 17.85 6.44
N TYR A 72 -3.33 18.80 5.93
CA TYR A 72 -3.66 19.66 4.80
C TYR A 72 -2.48 19.74 3.85
N TYR A 73 -2.77 19.94 2.57
CA TYR A 73 -1.75 20.25 1.56
C TYR A 73 -2.07 21.53 0.83
N LEU A 74 -1.03 22.22 0.36
CA LEU A 74 -1.09 23.45 -0.40
C LEU A 74 -0.29 23.29 -1.69
N CYS A 75 -0.98 23.31 -2.83
CA CYS A 75 -0.34 23.42 -4.14
C CYS A 75 -0.07 24.88 -4.47
N THR A 76 1.10 25.18 -4.98
CA THR A 76 1.46 26.52 -5.46
C THR A 76 1.91 26.47 -6.91
N PRO A 77 1.74 27.53 -7.70
CA PRO A 77 2.17 27.54 -9.10
C PRO A 77 3.70 27.56 -9.26
N THR A 78 4.44 27.80 -8.19
CA THR A 78 5.91 27.94 -8.20
C THR A 78 6.64 26.67 -7.81
N LYS A 79 5.94 25.65 -7.32
CA LYS A 79 6.55 24.41 -6.85
C LYS A 79 5.77 23.18 -7.30
N SER A 80 6.47 22.19 -7.83
CA SER A 80 5.86 20.94 -8.30
C SER A 80 5.32 20.05 -7.18
N LYS A 81 6.01 20.02 -6.03
CA LYS A 81 5.56 19.26 -4.85
C LYS A 81 4.72 20.14 -3.94
N PRO A 82 3.58 19.65 -3.41
CA PRO A 82 2.77 20.39 -2.48
C PRO A 82 3.48 20.58 -1.13
N TYR A 83 3.09 21.61 -0.39
CA TYR A 83 3.48 21.83 1.00
C TYR A 83 2.49 21.13 1.94
N GLY A 84 2.97 20.46 2.98
CA GLY A 84 2.15 19.82 4.00
C GLY A 84 1.97 20.71 5.25
N PHE A 85 0.78 20.67 5.87
CA PHE A 85 0.52 21.36 7.14
C PHE A 85 -0.29 20.48 8.09
N CYS A 86 0.14 20.36 9.34
CA CYS A 86 -0.70 19.80 10.39
C CYS A 86 -1.76 20.84 10.81
N ARG A 87 -2.77 20.40 11.56
CA ARG A 87 -3.86 21.29 12.01
C ARG A 87 -3.37 22.50 12.79
N THR A 88 -2.33 22.33 13.62
CA THR A 88 -1.74 23.40 14.44
C THR A 88 -1.04 24.48 13.59
N HIS A 89 -0.38 24.07 12.52
CA HIS A 89 0.41 24.98 11.66
C HIS A 89 -0.31 25.39 10.38
N LEU A 90 -1.61 25.10 10.25
CA LEU A 90 -2.39 25.46 9.06
C LEU A 90 -2.36 26.98 8.79
N SER A 91 -2.39 27.80 9.82
CA SER A 91 -2.31 29.26 9.69
C SER A 91 -0.98 29.76 9.07
N GLN A 92 0.08 28.98 9.16
CA GLN A 92 1.37 29.33 8.57
C GLN A 92 1.40 29.12 7.04
N SER A 93 0.38 28.49 6.46
CA SER A 93 0.31 28.26 5.01
C SER A 93 0.39 29.56 4.18
N CYS A 94 -0.10 30.68 4.72
CA CYS A 94 -0.02 31.99 4.09
C CYS A 94 1.43 32.51 3.90
N LYS A 95 2.40 32.02 4.67
CA LYS A 95 3.84 32.30 4.46
C LYS A 95 4.35 31.68 3.14
N TYR A 96 3.77 30.58 2.72
CA TYR A 96 4.17 29.83 1.54
C TYR A 96 3.42 30.29 0.29
N TRP A 97 2.14 30.65 0.44
CA TRP A 97 1.33 31.25 -0.62
C TRP A 97 0.16 32.01 -0.05
N SER A 98 0.01 33.26 -0.46
CA SER A 98 -1.04 34.18 0.00
C SER A 98 -1.99 34.59 -1.12
N ASP A 99 -3.15 35.12 -0.73
CA ASP A 99 -4.11 35.71 -1.66
C ASP A 99 -3.51 36.88 -2.46
N ALA A 100 -2.62 37.64 -1.85
CA ALA A 100 -1.91 38.73 -2.52
C ALA A 100 -0.99 38.19 -3.64
N GLN A 101 -0.30 37.07 -3.41
CA GLN A 101 0.51 36.42 -4.44
C GLN A 101 -0.37 35.84 -5.57
N THR A 102 -1.53 35.26 -5.23
CA THR A 102 -2.51 34.82 -6.22
C THR A 102 -3.03 35.99 -7.08
N ASN A 103 -3.28 37.13 -6.45
CA ASN A 103 -3.72 38.34 -7.15
C ASN A 103 -2.67 38.82 -8.18
N ARG A 104 -1.37 38.75 -7.84
CA ARG A 104 -0.26 39.13 -8.73
C ARG A 104 -0.13 38.26 -9.98
N LEU A 105 -0.78 37.10 -10.05
CA LEU A 105 -0.84 36.28 -11.26
C LEU A 105 -1.72 36.93 -12.34
N PHE A 106 -2.59 37.88 -11.98
CA PHE A 106 -3.44 38.61 -12.88
C PHE A 106 -2.82 39.98 -13.17
N LYS A 107 -2.34 40.19 -14.39
CA LYS A 107 -1.73 41.43 -14.82
C LYS A 107 -2.76 42.38 -15.44
N GLU A 108 -2.53 43.67 -15.34
CA GLU A 108 -3.38 44.68 -16.00
C GLU A 108 -3.16 44.70 -17.51
N THR A 109 -4.23 44.92 -18.27
CA THR A 109 -4.13 45.13 -19.73
C THR A 109 -3.70 46.58 -19.98
N ASN A 110 -2.68 46.76 -20.80
CA ASN A 110 -2.23 48.11 -21.17
C ASN A 110 -3.36 48.83 -21.92
N SER A 111 -3.58 50.10 -21.63
CA SER A 111 -4.65 50.93 -22.19
C SER A 111 -4.59 51.06 -23.71
N ALA A 112 -3.41 51.02 -24.32
CA ALA A 112 -3.21 51.10 -25.78
C ALA A 112 -3.81 49.89 -26.56
N ASN A 113 -3.96 48.71 -25.91
CA ASN A 113 -4.49 47.49 -26.54
C ASN A 113 -5.80 47.00 -25.87
N ALA A 114 -6.42 47.79 -25.01
CA ALA A 114 -7.58 47.36 -24.23
C ALA A 114 -8.83 47.10 -25.13
N SER A 115 -8.95 47.81 -26.25
CA SER A 115 -10.04 47.64 -27.22
C SER A 115 -9.91 46.37 -28.07
N ALA A 116 -8.70 45.83 -28.21
CA ALA A 116 -8.45 44.65 -29.02
C ALA A 116 -8.69 43.32 -28.25
N ASN A 117 -8.70 43.34 -26.90
CA ASN A 117 -8.81 42.16 -26.10
C ASN A 117 -10.14 42.13 -25.33
N THR A 118 -10.98 41.16 -25.63
CA THR A 118 -12.27 40.94 -25.00
C THR A 118 -12.20 39.84 -23.92
N CYS A 119 -13.12 39.90 -22.95
CA CYS A 119 -13.24 38.94 -21.88
C CYS A 119 -13.65 37.56 -22.41
N GLN A 120 -12.81 36.58 -22.18
CA GLN A 120 -12.98 35.19 -22.62
C GLN A 120 -13.73 34.31 -21.61
N TYR A 121 -14.35 34.91 -20.62
CA TYR A 121 -15.12 34.12 -19.62
C TYR A 121 -16.35 33.49 -20.26
N ILE A 122 -16.49 32.20 -20.09
CA ILE A 122 -17.63 31.42 -20.60
C ILE A 122 -18.70 31.31 -19.48
N HIS A 123 -19.91 31.79 -19.75
CA HIS A 123 -21.06 31.67 -18.88
C HIS A 123 -21.61 30.22 -18.87
N LYS A 124 -22.50 29.92 -17.91
CA LYS A 124 -23.13 28.59 -17.79
C LYS A 124 -23.93 28.17 -19.03
N ASN A 125 -24.42 29.10 -19.81
CA ASN A 125 -25.14 28.92 -21.08
C ASN A 125 -24.20 28.84 -22.32
N ASN A 126 -22.90 28.62 -22.11
CA ASN A 126 -21.84 28.55 -23.10
C ASN A 126 -21.57 29.84 -23.89
N ASN A 127 -22.18 30.96 -23.52
CA ASN A 127 -21.88 32.25 -24.18
C ASN A 127 -20.61 32.88 -23.60
N VAL A 128 -19.79 33.47 -24.49
CA VAL A 128 -18.59 34.23 -24.10
C VAL A 128 -18.99 35.66 -23.72
N CYS A 129 -18.37 36.19 -22.68
CA CYS A 129 -18.71 37.51 -22.13
C CYS A 129 -18.48 38.69 -23.11
N ASN A 130 -17.40 38.67 -23.87
CA ASN A 130 -17.00 39.67 -24.87
C ASN A 130 -16.91 41.16 -24.42
N LYS A 131 -17.00 41.46 -23.10
CA LYS A 131 -16.77 42.81 -22.57
C LYS A 131 -15.31 43.15 -22.63
N ILE A 132 -14.95 44.45 -22.71
CA ILE A 132 -13.57 44.92 -22.69
C ILE A 132 -12.83 44.36 -21.48
N SER A 133 -11.67 43.78 -21.74
CA SER A 133 -10.83 43.20 -20.69
C SER A 133 -10.13 44.29 -19.86
N LYS A 134 -9.94 44.00 -18.57
CA LYS A 134 -9.17 44.87 -17.65
C LYS A 134 -7.93 44.15 -17.11
N ARG A 135 -7.93 42.82 -17.14
CA ARG A 135 -6.84 42.00 -16.64
C ARG A 135 -6.69 40.71 -17.46
N TYR A 136 -5.49 40.16 -17.47
CA TYR A 136 -5.22 38.85 -18.04
C TYR A 136 -4.44 37.95 -17.08
N TYR A 137 -4.60 36.68 -17.27
CA TYR A 137 -3.87 35.61 -16.58
C TYR A 137 -3.08 34.81 -17.62
N VAL A 138 -1.81 34.43 -17.29
CA VAL A 138 -1.00 33.58 -18.18
C VAL A 138 -1.13 32.13 -17.65
N ASP A 139 -1.68 31.26 -18.46
CA ASP A 139 -1.79 29.82 -18.10
C ASP A 139 -0.52 29.11 -18.56
N ASN A 140 0.37 28.84 -17.58
CA ASN A 140 1.64 28.15 -17.82
C ASN A 140 1.49 26.61 -18.01
N ASN A 141 0.28 26.05 -17.89
CA ASN A 141 0.06 24.60 -18.03
C ASN A 141 0.00 24.13 -19.50
N ASN A 142 -0.11 25.05 -20.46
CA ASN A 142 -0.01 24.72 -21.88
C ASN A 142 1.35 25.15 -22.39
N ASN A 143 2.08 24.25 -23.04
CA ASN A 143 3.41 24.48 -23.66
C ASN A 143 3.46 25.62 -24.70
N ASN A 144 2.35 26.33 -24.96
CA ASN A 144 2.29 27.52 -25.79
C ASN A 144 2.53 28.77 -24.94
N LYS A 145 3.68 29.41 -25.14
CA LYS A 145 4.18 30.59 -24.39
C LYS A 145 3.27 31.81 -24.33
N ASP A 146 2.13 31.86 -25.07
CA ASP A 146 1.27 33.04 -25.23
C ASP A 146 -0.19 32.83 -24.81
N ASN A 147 -0.49 31.88 -23.99
CA ASN A 147 -1.88 31.60 -23.60
C ASN A 147 -2.37 32.59 -22.50
N LYS A 148 -2.63 33.85 -22.95
CA LYS A 148 -3.22 34.89 -22.09
C LYS A 148 -4.74 34.77 -22.11
N ILE A 149 -5.33 34.56 -20.92
CA ILE A 149 -6.77 34.52 -20.76
C ILE A 149 -7.21 35.88 -20.23
N TYR A 150 -8.06 36.59 -20.97
CA TYR A 150 -8.48 37.93 -20.69
C TYR A 150 -9.80 37.99 -19.93
N TYR A 151 -9.91 38.92 -18.94
CA TYR A 151 -11.07 39.06 -18.07
C TYR A 151 -11.51 40.54 -17.96
N CYS A 152 -12.82 40.82 -18.06
CA CYS A 152 -13.39 42.09 -17.61
C CYS A 152 -13.35 42.19 -16.07
N GLN A 153 -13.63 43.36 -15.51
CA GLN A 153 -13.54 43.60 -14.06
C GLN A 153 -14.41 42.63 -13.24
N THR A 154 -15.61 42.30 -13.68
CA THR A 154 -16.51 41.37 -12.99
C THR A 154 -15.97 39.94 -13.01
N HIS A 155 -15.58 39.45 -14.19
CA HIS A 155 -15.11 38.07 -14.34
C HIS A 155 -13.68 37.87 -13.83
N TYR A 156 -12.85 38.92 -13.78
CA TYR A 156 -11.60 38.89 -13.02
C TYR A 156 -11.83 38.51 -11.54
N LYS A 157 -12.77 39.20 -10.87
CA LYS A 157 -13.08 38.85 -9.46
C LYS A 157 -13.50 37.40 -9.30
N THR A 158 -14.30 36.88 -10.23
CA THR A 158 -14.73 35.48 -10.25
C THR A 158 -13.56 34.53 -10.49
N ALA A 159 -12.70 34.85 -11.46
CA ALA A 159 -11.51 34.04 -11.78
C ALA A 159 -10.49 34.05 -10.63
N LEU A 160 -10.26 35.23 -10.04
CA LEU A 160 -9.41 35.39 -8.85
C LEU A 160 -9.91 34.52 -7.69
N GLY A 161 -11.21 34.59 -7.38
CA GLY A 161 -11.80 33.76 -6.31
C GLY A 161 -11.65 32.25 -6.56
N LYS A 162 -11.74 31.80 -7.81
CA LYS A 162 -11.46 30.40 -8.18
C LYS A 162 -9.99 30.03 -7.94
N LYS A 163 -9.06 30.92 -8.35
CA LYS A 163 -7.61 30.71 -8.15
C LYS A 163 -7.20 30.75 -6.68
N ILE A 164 -7.77 31.66 -5.87
CA ILE A 164 -7.57 31.67 -4.41
C ILE A 164 -8.00 30.33 -3.81
N LYS A 165 -9.17 29.81 -4.18
CA LYS A 165 -9.62 28.48 -3.71
C LYS A 165 -8.68 27.34 -4.19
N GLN A 166 -8.16 27.43 -5.40
CA GLN A 166 -7.22 26.45 -5.94
C GLN A 166 -5.90 26.43 -5.15
N TYR A 167 -5.42 27.59 -4.73
CA TYR A 167 -4.18 27.77 -3.96
C TYR A 167 -4.42 27.96 -2.46
N SER A 168 -5.57 27.56 -1.96
CA SER A 168 -5.83 27.46 -0.52
C SER A 168 -5.49 26.05 -0.01
N PRO A 169 -5.14 25.91 1.27
CA PRO A 169 -4.90 24.60 1.86
C PRO A 169 -6.11 23.69 1.75
N ILE A 170 -5.89 22.49 1.25
CA ILE A 170 -6.93 21.47 1.06
C ILE A 170 -6.74 20.39 2.12
N LEU A 171 -7.82 19.98 2.77
CA LEU A 171 -7.81 18.88 3.73
C LEU A 171 -7.42 17.57 3.02
N ILE A 172 -6.39 16.92 3.53
CA ILE A 172 -6.03 15.55 3.12
C ILE A 172 -7.14 14.63 3.65
N LYS A 173 -7.98 14.14 2.74
CA LYS A 173 -9.03 13.20 3.11
C LYS A 173 -8.38 11.86 3.45
N ASN A 174 -8.57 11.39 4.67
CA ASN A 174 -8.19 10.02 5.01
C ASN A 174 -9.01 9.05 4.18
N ILE A 175 -8.33 8.20 3.43
CA ILE A 175 -8.99 7.15 2.67
C ILE A 175 -9.51 6.12 3.67
N ILE A 176 -10.83 5.97 3.71
CA ILE A 176 -11.46 4.90 4.48
C ILE A 176 -11.32 3.62 3.65
N VAL A 177 -10.38 2.77 4.04
CA VAL A 177 -10.02 1.53 3.32
C VAL A 177 -11.27 0.66 3.04
N GLN A 178 -12.20 0.59 4.00
CA GLN A 178 -13.44 -0.17 3.85
C GLN A 178 -14.35 0.36 2.74
N LYS A 179 -14.29 1.67 2.44
CA LYS A 179 -15.08 2.32 1.38
C LYS A 179 -14.36 2.37 0.03
N TYR A 180 -13.07 2.04 0.00
CA TYR A 180 -12.31 2.06 -1.25
C TYR A 180 -12.80 0.98 -2.22
N PRO A 181 -12.99 1.25 -3.52
CA PRO A 181 -13.53 0.27 -4.46
C PRO A 181 -12.62 -0.95 -4.59
N THR A 182 -13.18 -2.16 -4.47
CA THR A 182 -12.41 -3.41 -4.59
C THR A 182 -11.75 -3.54 -5.97
N SER A 183 -12.46 -3.13 -7.03
CA SER A 183 -11.92 -3.16 -8.40
C SER A 183 -10.66 -2.29 -8.57
N GLN A 184 -10.58 -1.14 -7.88
CA GLN A 184 -9.40 -0.29 -7.92
C GLN A 184 -8.22 -0.94 -7.18
N LEU A 185 -8.47 -1.58 -6.04
CA LEU A 185 -7.45 -2.35 -5.32
C LEU A 185 -6.89 -3.48 -6.17
N GLN A 186 -7.78 -4.23 -6.85
CA GLN A 186 -7.40 -5.32 -7.76
C GLN A 186 -6.58 -4.80 -8.95
N LEU A 187 -7.01 -3.69 -9.56
CA LEU A 187 -6.28 -3.07 -10.66
C LEU A 187 -4.87 -2.61 -10.24
N THR A 188 -4.78 -1.95 -9.07
CA THR A 188 -3.47 -1.54 -8.53
C THR A 188 -2.60 -2.75 -8.21
N LEU A 189 -3.18 -3.81 -7.63
CA LEU A 189 -2.46 -5.06 -7.36
C LEU A 189 -1.86 -5.63 -8.64
N VAL A 190 -2.66 -5.81 -9.70
CA VAL A 190 -2.19 -6.37 -10.98
C VAL A 190 -1.04 -5.54 -11.55
N LYS A 191 -1.15 -4.19 -11.56
CA LYS A 191 -0.08 -3.31 -12.02
C LYS A 191 1.21 -3.48 -11.23
N LYS A 192 1.10 -3.51 -9.88
CA LYS A 192 2.28 -3.72 -9.02
C LYS A 192 2.91 -5.10 -9.21
N LEU A 193 2.10 -6.12 -9.44
CA LEU A 193 2.61 -7.46 -9.76
C LEU A 193 3.28 -7.52 -11.13
N ASP A 194 2.76 -6.82 -12.14
CA ASP A 194 3.42 -6.70 -13.46
C ASP A 194 4.80 -6.02 -13.34
N GLU A 195 4.94 -5.00 -12.46
CA GLU A 195 6.23 -4.35 -12.15
C GLU A 195 7.21 -5.32 -11.48
N LEU A 196 6.74 -6.21 -10.60
CA LEU A 196 7.55 -7.19 -9.86
C LEU A 196 7.83 -8.48 -10.63
N ALA A 197 7.03 -8.81 -11.65
CA ALA A 197 7.10 -10.10 -12.35
C ALA A 197 8.49 -10.39 -12.92
N LYS A 198 9.16 -9.37 -13.50
CA LYS A 198 10.53 -9.52 -14.00
C LYS A 198 11.52 -9.82 -12.86
N HIS A 199 11.42 -9.10 -11.75
CA HIS A 199 12.29 -9.31 -10.59
C HIS A 199 12.14 -10.73 -10.02
N PHE A 200 10.92 -11.24 -9.89
CA PHE A 200 10.68 -12.61 -9.46
C PHE A 200 11.19 -13.66 -10.47
N ALA A 201 11.11 -13.37 -11.75
CA ALA A 201 11.68 -14.22 -12.79
C ALA A 201 13.22 -14.25 -12.71
N ASP A 202 13.84 -13.08 -12.54
CA ASP A 202 15.30 -12.94 -12.40
C ASP A 202 15.82 -13.66 -11.14
N LEU A 203 15.04 -13.68 -10.06
CA LEU A 203 15.34 -14.47 -8.85
C LEU A 203 15.08 -15.97 -9.03
N GLY A 204 14.38 -16.39 -10.08
CA GLY A 204 14.03 -17.79 -10.32
C GLY A 204 12.92 -18.33 -9.40
N VAL A 205 11.93 -17.52 -9.10
CA VAL A 205 10.78 -17.92 -8.28
C VAL A 205 9.99 -19.04 -8.97
N GLU A 206 9.76 -20.14 -8.24
CA GLU A 206 9.06 -21.34 -8.75
C GLU A 206 7.70 -21.57 -8.10
N GLN A 207 7.51 -21.12 -6.85
CA GLN A 207 6.29 -21.41 -6.10
C GLN A 207 5.76 -20.17 -5.37
N ILE A 208 4.42 -20.08 -5.31
CA ILE A 208 3.71 -18.98 -4.68
C ILE A 208 2.84 -19.52 -3.55
N ILE A 209 3.07 -18.99 -2.35
CA ILE A 209 2.35 -19.34 -1.13
C ILE A 209 1.54 -18.14 -0.68
N ILE A 210 0.22 -18.25 -0.60
CA ILE A 210 -0.69 -17.15 -0.31
C ILE A 210 -1.46 -17.44 0.98
N GLU A 211 -1.58 -16.48 1.87
CA GLU A 211 -2.42 -16.61 3.05
C GLU A 211 -3.89 -16.78 2.65
N ASN A 212 -4.54 -17.82 3.16
CA ASN A 212 -5.95 -18.08 2.89
C ASN A 212 -6.85 -17.20 3.76
N GLN A 213 -7.52 -16.25 3.14
CA GLN A 213 -8.42 -15.34 3.83
C GLN A 213 -9.83 -15.92 4.02
N PRO A 214 -10.43 -15.82 5.21
CA PRO A 214 -11.79 -16.29 5.46
C PRO A 214 -12.81 -15.42 4.73
N SER A 215 -13.68 -16.02 3.93
CA SER A 215 -14.65 -15.32 3.08
C SER A 215 -15.65 -14.47 3.87
N HIS A 216 -16.06 -14.94 5.06
CA HIS A 216 -17.11 -14.28 5.84
C HIS A 216 -16.62 -13.07 6.67
N LYS A 217 -15.34 -13.06 7.08
CA LYS A 217 -14.81 -12.00 7.95
C LYS A 217 -14.41 -10.75 7.16
N ASN A 218 -13.80 -10.93 5.98
CA ASN A 218 -13.35 -9.81 5.16
C ASN A 218 -13.40 -10.16 3.67
N PRO A 219 -14.54 -9.93 3.00
CA PRO A 219 -14.70 -10.28 1.58
C PRO A 219 -13.74 -9.51 0.66
N LYS A 220 -13.32 -8.29 1.02
CA LYS A 220 -12.31 -7.55 0.25
C LYS A 220 -10.94 -8.22 0.29
N MET A 221 -10.47 -8.64 1.48
CA MET A 221 -9.21 -9.38 1.59
C MET A 221 -9.27 -10.67 0.80
N LYS A 222 -10.40 -11.39 0.85
CA LYS A 222 -10.61 -12.60 0.05
C LYS A 222 -10.55 -12.31 -1.44
N SER A 223 -11.15 -11.20 -1.89
CA SER A 223 -11.07 -10.78 -3.30
C SER A 223 -9.62 -10.48 -3.73
N ILE A 224 -8.86 -9.75 -2.92
CA ILE A 224 -7.43 -9.47 -3.17
C ILE A 224 -6.62 -10.78 -3.22
N SER A 225 -6.84 -11.67 -2.25
CA SER A 225 -6.19 -12.98 -2.18
C SER A 225 -6.48 -13.85 -3.41
N ASN A 226 -7.71 -13.83 -3.93
CA ASN A 226 -8.07 -14.54 -5.16
C ASN A 226 -7.42 -13.89 -6.40
N THR A 227 -7.44 -12.55 -6.49
CA THR A 227 -6.76 -11.84 -7.59
C THR A 227 -5.27 -12.15 -7.63
N LEU A 228 -4.63 -12.24 -6.49
CA LEU A 228 -3.22 -12.62 -6.37
C LEU A 228 -3.00 -14.07 -6.88
N PHE A 229 -3.86 -14.99 -6.48
CA PHE A 229 -3.83 -16.38 -6.94
C PHE A 229 -4.03 -16.46 -8.46
N ASP A 230 -5.08 -15.82 -8.99
CA ASP A 230 -5.43 -15.82 -10.40
C ASP A 230 -4.32 -15.19 -11.25
N TYR A 231 -3.70 -14.11 -10.75
CA TYR A 231 -2.56 -13.47 -11.42
C TYR A 231 -1.41 -14.46 -11.65
N PHE A 232 -0.96 -15.15 -10.62
CA PHE A 232 0.16 -16.09 -10.76
C PHE A 232 -0.21 -17.36 -11.55
N MET A 233 -1.48 -17.79 -11.49
CA MET A 233 -1.96 -18.86 -12.37
C MET A 233 -1.95 -18.45 -13.84
N ILE A 234 -2.37 -17.23 -14.17
CA ILE A 234 -2.42 -16.74 -15.54
C ILE A 234 -1.03 -16.31 -16.00
N ARG A 235 -0.42 -15.33 -15.31
CA ARG A 235 0.83 -14.69 -15.76
C ARG A 235 2.08 -15.53 -15.48
N GLY A 236 2.11 -16.28 -14.36
CA GLY A 236 3.27 -17.09 -13.99
C GLY A 236 3.23 -18.50 -14.56
N TYR A 237 2.07 -19.18 -14.48
CA TYR A 237 1.96 -20.59 -14.89
C TYR A 237 1.64 -20.72 -16.39
N ILE A 238 0.65 -19.97 -16.92
CA ILE A 238 0.18 -20.10 -18.31
C ILE A 238 1.03 -19.23 -19.24
N ASP A 239 1.04 -17.90 -19.03
CA ASP A 239 1.68 -16.94 -19.94
C ASP A 239 3.20 -16.90 -19.81
N LYS A 240 3.74 -17.26 -18.63
CA LYS A 240 5.17 -17.19 -18.27
C LYS A 240 5.77 -15.82 -18.57
N ILE A 241 5.06 -14.76 -18.15
CA ILE A 241 5.47 -13.38 -18.38
C ILE A 241 6.91 -13.14 -17.90
N HIS A 242 7.74 -12.48 -18.69
CA HIS A 242 9.16 -12.24 -18.41
C HIS A 242 9.98 -13.51 -18.08
N ASN A 243 9.55 -14.69 -18.54
CA ASN A 243 10.09 -16.00 -18.18
C ASN A 243 9.82 -16.43 -16.73
N LEU A 244 8.87 -15.81 -16.05
CA LEU A 244 8.41 -16.25 -14.73
C LEU A 244 7.75 -17.63 -14.85
N ASN A 245 8.41 -18.66 -14.32
CA ASN A 245 7.99 -20.06 -14.50
C ASN A 245 7.46 -20.64 -13.18
N ILE A 246 6.25 -20.25 -12.80
CA ILE A 246 5.60 -20.76 -11.59
C ILE A 246 5.08 -22.18 -11.83
N ASN A 247 5.44 -23.10 -10.94
CA ASN A 247 4.99 -24.50 -11.00
C ASN A 247 3.93 -24.82 -9.93
N LEU A 248 3.78 -23.97 -8.89
CA LEU A 248 2.80 -24.15 -7.82
C LEU A 248 2.28 -22.81 -7.31
N VAL A 249 0.95 -22.65 -7.23
CA VAL A 249 0.29 -21.59 -6.47
C VAL A 249 -0.60 -22.23 -5.41
N ARG A 250 -0.42 -21.86 -4.13
CA ARG A 250 -1.08 -22.54 -3.03
C ARG A 250 -1.57 -21.57 -1.94
N PHE A 251 -2.79 -21.81 -1.47
CA PHE A 251 -3.28 -21.16 -0.25
C PHE A 251 -2.82 -21.90 1.02
N MET A 252 -2.44 -21.13 2.03
CA MET A 252 -2.09 -21.63 3.36
C MET A 252 -2.97 -21.05 4.46
N CYS A 253 -3.21 -21.88 5.48
CA CYS A 253 -3.98 -21.45 6.65
C CYS A 253 -3.20 -20.38 7.45
N PRO A 254 -3.83 -19.25 7.84
CA PRO A 254 -3.19 -18.18 8.63
C PRO A 254 -2.58 -18.65 9.94
N SER A 255 -3.18 -19.67 10.58
CA SER A 255 -2.68 -20.20 11.85
C SER A 255 -1.34 -20.94 11.74
N ASN A 256 -0.87 -21.24 10.53
CA ASN A 256 0.36 -22.00 10.33
C ASN A 256 1.62 -21.19 10.64
N LYS A 257 1.61 -19.89 10.41
CA LYS A 257 2.76 -19.02 10.61
C LYS A 257 3.35 -19.07 12.02
N LEU A 258 2.52 -19.17 13.05
CA LEU A 258 3.00 -19.28 14.43
C LEU A 258 3.37 -20.71 14.85
N LYS A 259 3.15 -21.70 14.01
CA LYS A 259 3.54 -23.10 14.31
C LYS A 259 5.03 -23.37 14.13
N VAL A 260 5.79 -22.41 13.63
CA VAL A 260 7.27 -22.46 13.64
C VAL A 260 7.81 -22.61 15.08
N ASN A 261 7.07 -22.13 16.09
CA ASN A 261 7.32 -22.37 17.51
C ASN A 261 6.00 -22.72 18.23
N ASN A 262 5.53 -23.95 18.00
CA ASN A 262 4.19 -24.39 18.41
C ASN A 262 4.02 -24.42 19.95
N ASP A 263 5.03 -24.88 20.68
CA ASP A 263 4.93 -25.07 22.14
C ASP A 263 4.82 -23.74 22.87
N ASN A 264 5.63 -22.76 22.51
CA ASN A 264 5.53 -21.42 23.08
C ASN A 264 4.20 -20.74 22.71
N THR A 265 3.74 -20.87 21.46
CA THR A 265 2.46 -20.32 21.00
C THR A 265 1.30 -20.87 21.82
N LEU A 266 1.27 -22.18 22.09
CA LEU A 266 0.22 -22.81 22.90
C LEU A 266 0.26 -22.35 24.36
N GLN A 267 1.43 -22.18 24.96
CA GLN A 267 1.58 -21.66 26.31
C GLN A 267 1.05 -20.23 26.45
N VAL A 268 1.45 -19.34 25.53
CA VAL A 268 1.03 -17.93 25.53
C VAL A 268 -0.48 -17.79 25.33
N PHE A 269 -1.08 -18.58 24.43
CA PHE A 269 -2.52 -18.51 24.19
C PHE A 269 -3.35 -19.12 25.33
N LYS A 270 -2.84 -20.14 26.04
CA LYS A 270 -3.49 -20.66 27.25
C LYS A 270 -3.51 -19.62 28.37
N ALA A 271 -2.47 -18.81 28.50
CA ALA A 271 -2.40 -17.74 29.51
C ALA A 271 -3.31 -16.52 29.17
N SER A 272 -3.70 -16.36 27.90
CA SER A 272 -4.62 -15.28 27.50
C SER A 272 -6.07 -15.70 27.76
N ASN A 273 -6.80 -14.98 28.62
CA ASN A 273 -8.18 -15.24 29.07
C ASN A 273 -9.26 -15.23 27.95
N ASN A 274 -9.04 -15.89 26.82
CA ASN A 274 -9.95 -16.03 25.67
C ASN A 274 -10.47 -14.72 25.03
N ASP A 275 -9.91 -13.54 25.35
CA ASP A 275 -10.23 -12.28 24.67
C ASP A 275 -9.65 -12.26 23.25
N GLU A 276 -10.52 -12.19 22.23
CA GLU A 276 -10.13 -12.17 20.81
C GLU A 276 -9.22 -10.99 20.47
N LYS A 277 -9.43 -9.81 21.08
CA LYS A 277 -8.57 -8.62 20.85
C LYS A 277 -7.18 -8.82 21.43
N GLN A 278 -7.11 -9.46 22.59
CA GLN A 278 -5.85 -9.77 23.25
C GLN A 278 -5.09 -10.84 22.47
N LYS A 279 -5.77 -11.90 22.01
CA LYS A 279 -5.19 -12.92 21.12
C LYS A 279 -4.63 -12.32 19.83
N TYR A 280 -5.36 -11.38 19.21
CA TYR A 280 -4.89 -10.69 18.00
C TYR A 280 -3.60 -9.90 18.26
N LYS A 281 -3.53 -9.14 19.36
CA LYS A 281 -2.31 -8.40 19.73
C LYS A 281 -1.14 -9.35 20.02
N LEU A 282 -1.40 -10.45 20.73
CA LEU A 282 -0.39 -11.47 21.01
C LEU A 282 0.11 -12.15 19.73
N THR A 283 -0.78 -12.48 18.79
CA THR A 283 -0.39 -13.03 17.49
C THR A 283 0.62 -12.15 16.79
N LYS A 284 0.35 -10.83 16.72
CA LYS A 284 1.26 -9.86 16.10
C LYS A 284 2.61 -9.75 16.84
N ALA A 285 2.57 -9.70 18.15
CA ALA A 285 3.80 -9.63 18.97
C ALA A 285 4.66 -10.90 18.80
N LEU A 286 4.02 -12.07 18.81
CA LEU A 286 4.71 -13.36 18.61
C LEU A 286 5.30 -13.49 17.21
N SER A 287 4.61 -12.98 16.18
CA SER A 287 5.13 -12.99 14.82
C SER A 287 6.45 -12.23 14.73
N VAL A 288 6.51 -11.01 15.26
CA VAL A 288 7.75 -10.21 15.29
C VAL A 288 8.83 -10.90 16.15
N GLN A 289 8.45 -11.41 17.31
CA GLN A 289 9.39 -12.10 18.21
C GLN A 289 10.02 -13.32 17.56
N TYR A 290 9.24 -14.20 16.95
CA TYR A 290 9.75 -15.41 16.29
C TYR A 290 10.63 -15.08 15.09
N THR A 291 10.23 -14.08 14.30
CA THR A 291 11.06 -13.61 13.19
C THR A 291 12.43 -13.13 13.69
N LYS A 292 12.46 -12.29 14.73
CA LYS A 292 13.74 -11.82 15.31
C LYS A 292 14.57 -12.95 15.90
N GLN A 293 13.97 -13.97 16.50
CA GLN A 293 14.67 -15.15 16.99
C GLN A 293 15.26 -15.99 15.85
N LEU A 294 14.54 -16.15 14.75
CA LEU A 294 15.00 -16.92 13.59
C LEU A 294 16.06 -16.20 12.76
N LEU A 295 16.13 -14.87 12.88
CA LEU A 295 17.11 -14.02 12.21
C LEU A 295 18.20 -13.53 13.16
N ALA A 296 18.39 -14.16 14.35
CA ALA A 296 19.33 -13.68 15.36
C ALA A 296 20.76 -13.52 14.85
N ASP A 297 21.16 -14.35 13.89
CA ASP A 297 22.50 -14.32 13.26
C ASP A 297 22.52 -13.56 11.91
N ASP A 298 21.44 -12.86 11.56
CA ASP A 298 21.25 -12.14 10.30
C ASP A 298 20.98 -10.65 10.58
N GLU A 299 22.08 -9.91 10.86
CA GLU A 299 22.01 -8.49 11.22
C GLU A 299 21.39 -7.63 10.12
N GLU A 300 21.68 -7.92 8.84
CA GLU A 300 21.19 -7.16 7.70
C GLU A 300 19.64 -7.16 7.65
N HIS A 301 19.03 -8.33 7.79
CA HIS A 301 17.57 -8.44 7.77
C HIS A 301 16.92 -7.95 9.07
N LEU A 302 17.62 -7.97 10.21
CA LEU A 302 17.14 -7.36 11.44
C LEU A 302 17.09 -5.83 11.34
N GLU A 303 18.13 -5.19 10.78
CA GLU A 303 18.15 -3.75 10.53
C GLU A 303 17.07 -3.36 9.51
N TYR A 304 16.92 -4.13 8.44
CA TYR A 304 15.86 -3.92 7.44
C TYR A 304 14.46 -3.99 8.06
N LEU A 305 14.22 -4.96 8.95
CA LEU A 305 12.96 -5.09 9.66
C LEU A 305 12.61 -3.84 10.48
N ASP A 306 13.60 -3.16 11.05
CA ASP A 306 13.39 -1.95 11.86
C ASP A 306 12.99 -0.72 11.01
N ILE A 307 13.20 -0.72 9.70
CA ILE A 307 12.68 0.31 8.77
C ILE A 307 11.14 0.30 8.77
N PHE A 308 10.52 -0.87 8.91
CA PHE A 308 9.07 -1.06 8.89
C PHE A 308 8.39 -0.90 10.26
N LYS A 309 8.88 -0.02 11.15
CA LYS A 309 8.44 0.14 12.56
C LYS A 309 6.93 -0.04 12.81
N ASN A 310 6.09 0.44 11.90
CA ASN A 310 4.63 0.39 12.02
C ASN A 310 4.00 -0.80 11.28
N LYS A 311 4.81 -1.68 10.64
CA LYS A 311 4.36 -2.75 9.75
C LYS A 311 5.23 -4.00 9.83
N GLN A 312 6.02 -4.12 10.90
CA GLN A 312 6.85 -5.29 11.14
C GLN A 312 6.04 -6.58 11.17
N ASP A 313 4.82 -6.54 11.74
CA ASP A 313 3.94 -7.69 11.82
C ASP A 313 3.54 -8.25 10.43
N ASP A 314 3.21 -7.39 9.47
CA ASP A 314 2.78 -7.83 8.12
C ASP A 314 3.96 -8.54 7.40
N ILE A 315 5.18 -7.97 7.49
CA ILE A 315 6.37 -8.52 6.85
C ILE A 315 6.85 -9.82 7.53
N CYS A 316 6.80 -9.85 8.87
CA CYS A 316 7.10 -11.05 9.65
C CYS A 316 6.13 -12.19 9.35
N ASP A 317 4.85 -11.88 9.17
CA ASP A 317 3.82 -12.86 8.86
C ASP A 317 4.08 -13.53 7.49
N ALA A 318 4.51 -12.76 6.48
CA ALA A 318 4.90 -13.29 5.18
C ALA A 318 6.13 -14.22 5.29
N TYR A 319 7.15 -13.82 6.04
CA TYR A 319 8.33 -14.65 6.30
C TYR A 319 8.01 -15.95 7.00
N LEU A 320 7.31 -15.88 8.14
CA LEU A 320 6.99 -17.08 8.95
C LEU A 320 6.10 -18.07 8.22
N GLN A 321 5.16 -17.60 7.39
CA GLN A 321 4.34 -18.45 6.56
C GLN A 321 5.17 -19.23 5.54
N GLY A 322 6.08 -18.55 4.84
CA GLY A 322 6.99 -19.19 3.88
C GLY A 322 7.91 -20.18 4.58
N ARG A 323 8.49 -19.80 5.72
CA ARG A 323 9.34 -20.67 6.52
C ARG A 323 8.61 -21.94 6.99
N TYR A 324 7.41 -21.79 7.51
CA TYR A 324 6.57 -22.94 7.89
C TYR A 324 6.31 -23.89 6.70
N TYR A 325 6.04 -23.32 5.52
CA TYR A 325 5.86 -24.12 4.31
C TYR A 325 7.10 -24.96 4.00
N LEU A 326 8.27 -24.34 4.00
CA LEU A 326 9.53 -24.99 3.68
C LEU A 326 9.92 -26.07 4.71
N GLU A 327 9.79 -25.77 6.00
CA GLU A 327 10.22 -26.66 7.08
C GLU A 327 9.25 -27.83 7.31
N PHE A 328 7.95 -27.56 7.30
CA PHE A 328 6.96 -28.55 7.80
C PHE A 328 6.06 -29.15 6.73
N ILE A 329 5.90 -28.51 5.57
CA ILE A 329 5.03 -29.06 4.53
C ILE A 329 5.84 -29.73 3.44
N LEU A 330 6.89 -29.07 2.95
CA LEU A 330 7.74 -29.61 1.90
C LEU A 330 8.53 -30.84 2.38
N ASN A 331 9.05 -30.80 3.61
CA ASN A 331 9.87 -31.88 4.19
C ASN A 331 9.06 -33.06 4.77
N LYS A 332 7.72 -32.99 4.77
CA LYS A 332 6.92 -34.16 5.17
C LYS A 332 7.04 -35.25 4.10
N LYS A 333 7.85 -36.28 4.38
CA LYS A 333 7.77 -37.54 3.63
C LYS A 333 6.31 -38.00 3.64
N PRO A 334 5.75 -38.47 2.50
CA PRO A 334 4.40 -39.01 2.48
C PRO A 334 4.32 -40.17 3.46
N THR A 335 3.68 -39.98 4.58
CA THR A 335 3.32 -41.10 5.48
C THR A 335 2.25 -41.90 4.74
N VAL A 336 2.66 -43.02 4.17
CA VAL A 336 1.75 -44.06 3.64
C VAL A 336 0.92 -44.52 4.86
N LYS A 337 -0.27 -44.02 5.02
CA LYS A 337 -1.24 -44.56 5.97
C LYS A 337 -1.67 -45.91 5.40
N SER A 338 -1.10 -47.01 5.89
CA SER A 338 -1.66 -48.31 5.73
C SER A 338 -3.11 -48.31 6.28
N LYS A 339 -4.07 -48.41 5.37
CA LYS A 339 -5.46 -48.66 5.74
C LYS A 339 -5.56 -50.07 6.28
N THR A 340 -5.43 -50.22 7.59
CA THR A 340 -5.97 -51.44 8.27
C THR A 340 -7.50 -51.27 8.31
N SER A 341 -8.16 -52.03 7.48
CA SER A 341 -9.62 -52.19 7.44
C SER A 341 -10.08 -52.89 8.73
N ASN A 342 -10.62 -52.12 9.66
CA ASN A 342 -11.47 -52.66 10.70
C ASN A 342 -12.92 -52.32 10.37
N VAL A 343 -13.62 -53.30 9.81
CA VAL A 343 -15.07 -53.30 9.69
C VAL A 343 -15.63 -53.43 11.10
N LYS A 344 -16.33 -52.43 11.61
CA LYS A 344 -17.34 -52.52 12.68
C LYS A 344 -18.58 -51.75 12.28
N SER A 345 -19.66 -52.50 12.34
CA SER A 345 -21.06 -52.17 12.09
C SER A 345 -21.60 -51.04 13.00
N GLY A 346 -22.41 -50.15 12.41
CA GLY A 346 -23.60 -49.55 12.98
C GLY A 346 -23.47 -48.37 13.88
N SER A 347 -23.85 -47.21 13.38
CA SER A 347 -24.97 -46.39 13.85
C SER A 347 -24.92 -44.96 13.29
N LYS A 348 -26.08 -44.42 12.98
CA LYS A 348 -26.37 -43.09 12.42
C LYS A 348 -25.83 -41.97 13.28
N SER A 349 -25.16 -40.96 12.71
CA SER A 349 -25.29 -39.57 13.14
C SER A 349 -24.44 -38.62 12.31
N THR A 350 -25.09 -37.58 11.83
CA THR A 350 -24.65 -36.21 11.53
C THR A 350 -23.45 -35.95 10.61
N ARG A 351 -23.79 -35.29 9.49
CA ARG A 351 -22.89 -34.73 8.50
C ARG A 351 -21.93 -33.68 9.10
N SER A 352 -20.67 -34.03 9.21
CA SER A 352 -19.60 -33.02 9.28
C SER A 352 -19.01 -32.83 7.88
N VAL A 353 -19.10 -31.62 7.38
CA VAL A 353 -18.50 -31.20 6.09
C VAL A 353 -16.99 -31.08 6.31
N ASN A 354 -16.24 -32.12 5.97
CA ASN A 354 -14.78 -32.08 5.89
C ASN A 354 -14.36 -31.38 4.62
N ASN A 355 -14.03 -30.10 4.69
CA ASN A 355 -13.31 -29.38 3.63
C ASN A 355 -11.85 -29.86 3.57
N LYS A 356 -11.59 -30.89 2.75
CA LYS A 356 -10.23 -31.22 2.31
C LYS A 356 -9.82 -30.18 1.25
N PRO A 357 -8.62 -29.57 1.34
CA PRO A 357 -8.11 -28.73 0.26
C PRO A 357 -7.91 -29.60 -0.99
N ARG A 358 -8.53 -29.20 -2.09
CA ARG A 358 -8.24 -29.78 -3.41
C ARG A 358 -6.85 -29.33 -3.85
N ILE A 359 -5.93 -30.26 -3.93
CA ILE A 359 -4.68 -30.10 -4.66
C ILE A 359 -5.04 -30.28 -6.12
N ILE A 360 -4.93 -29.21 -6.91
CA ILE A 360 -4.93 -29.31 -8.36
C ILE A 360 -3.47 -29.51 -8.75
N SER A 361 -3.06 -30.74 -8.91
CA SER A 361 -1.87 -31.10 -9.70
C SER A 361 -2.34 -31.20 -11.13
N LEU A 362 -1.89 -30.29 -11.96
CA LEU A 362 -1.99 -30.37 -13.42
C LEU A 362 -0.83 -31.14 -13.98
#